data_4b325b21eb45f1e954452e373bfedf27
#
_entry.id   4b325b21eb45f1e954452e373bfedf27
#
_cell.length_a   1.000
_cell.length_b   1.000
_cell.length_c   1.000
_cell.angle_alpha   90.00
_cell.angle_beta   90.00
_cell.angle_gamma   90.00
#
_symmetry.space_group_name_H-M   'P 1'
#
loop_
_entity.id
_entity.type
_entity.pdbx_description
1 polymer ?
#
loop_
_entity_poly.entity_id
_entity_poly.type
_entity_poly.pdbx_seq_one_letter_code
_entity_poly.pdbx_strand_id
1 'polypeptide(L)'
;MRAQHVNPSFYGYNSSKDEKLTTGSSTINHKSDIANRAYSISEKTFTTPSLRVAPIKSSTSMDVDASQKGTAGSKAVDVFVTSGSTTIPFLYPGCVADIEMRQTDTNKTSYFTKLMMTEVTHEVDARGYYTGHFEAIAADTGFLPRPEFEMPRAEIQVAKVTSNTDKQNQGRVQVQFDWQNGADKTEFIRVMTPDAGGSDKVKTNRGFMAIPEVGDQVMVAFQHHHPDRPFVMGGMFHGKVGGGGGAGNNVKSLSSRSGNKLELNDGAGSVYLTDKGGANMKFDGGGNATTNANANHTVNAGSNNTINAGSTNVINVGGKEGGGVMSMLSMDAGGNITLECDTCITIKVGGNSITISKEGIVTSVAEGKIESTAESGSVSIKSSSAEATFSGSTKTNVGGGSTTYVTGGEVEINQS
;
A
#
# COMPACT_ATOMS: atom_id res chain seq x y z
N MET A 1 -34.81 -36.13 25.34
CA MET A 1 -34.93 -34.77 24.74
C MET A 1 -33.91 -33.84 25.35
N ARG A 2 -33.22 -33.06 24.51
CA ARG A 2 -32.22 -32.07 24.94
C ARG A 2 -32.61 -30.69 24.40
N ALA A 3 -32.94 -29.77 25.29
CA ALA A 3 -33.22 -28.41 24.88
C ALA A 3 -31.91 -27.66 24.60
N GLN A 4 -31.80 -27.00 23.45
CA GLN A 4 -30.64 -26.22 23.05
C GLN A 4 -30.99 -25.13 22.04
N HIS A 5 -30.07 -24.18 21.81
CA HIS A 5 -30.24 -23.17 20.77
C HIS A 5 -30.09 -23.81 19.38
N VAL A 6 -31.21 -23.93 18.64
CA VAL A 6 -31.25 -24.68 17.37
C VAL A 6 -31.03 -23.82 16.13
N ASN A 7 -31.30 -22.51 16.18
CA ASN A 7 -31.25 -21.61 15.04
C ASN A 7 -30.24 -20.46 15.23
N PRO A 8 -28.91 -20.71 15.23
CA PRO A 8 -27.95 -19.62 15.25
C PRO A 8 -27.95 -18.86 13.90
N SER A 9 -27.86 -17.55 13.96
CA SER A 9 -27.56 -16.74 12.77
C SER A 9 -26.06 -16.70 12.53
N PHE A 10 -25.66 -16.65 11.27
CA PHE A 10 -24.25 -16.57 10.90
C PHE A 10 -23.95 -15.31 10.13
N TYR A 11 -22.69 -14.86 10.19
CA TYR A 11 -22.15 -13.85 9.30
C TYR A 11 -20.81 -14.27 8.72
N GLY A 12 -20.54 -13.79 7.53
CA GLY A 12 -19.25 -13.87 6.85
C GLY A 12 -18.86 -12.48 6.36
N TYR A 13 -17.69 -12.37 5.78
CA TYR A 13 -17.21 -11.13 5.20
C TYR A 13 -16.49 -11.40 3.88
N ASN A 14 -16.98 -10.78 2.81
CA ASN A 14 -16.33 -10.79 1.52
C ASN A 14 -15.41 -9.57 1.40
N SER A 15 -14.12 -9.78 1.63
CA SER A 15 -13.12 -8.70 1.61
C SER A 15 -12.85 -8.12 0.22
N SER A 16 -13.18 -8.83 -0.85
CA SER A 16 -13.00 -8.33 -2.22
C SER A 16 -14.07 -7.31 -2.62
N LYS A 17 -15.22 -7.35 -1.94
CA LYS A 17 -16.36 -6.44 -2.20
C LYS A 17 -16.65 -5.50 -1.02
N ASP A 18 -15.90 -5.62 0.09
CA ASP A 18 -16.17 -4.91 1.34
C ASP A 18 -17.61 -5.13 1.84
N GLU A 19 -18.06 -6.39 1.80
CA GLU A 19 -19.46 -6.75 2.05
C GLU A 19 -19.58 -7.69 3.25
N LYS A 20 -20.39 -7.30 4.23
CA LYS A 20 -20.81 -8.17 5.33
C LYS A 20 -21.97 -9.04 4.87
N LEU A 21 -21.76 -10.34 4.84
CA LEU A 21 -22.77 -11.33 4.50
C LEU A 21 -23.42 -11.84 5.78
N THR A 22 -24.73 -11.78 5.86
CA THR A 22 -25.49 -12.25 7.03
C THR A 22 -26.60 -13.17 6.58
N THR A 23 -26.95 -14.13 7.44
CA THR A 23 -28.10 -14.99 7.23
C THR A 23 -29.07 -14.89 8.40
N GLY A 24 -30.34 -15.16 8.12
CA GLY A 24 -31.38 -15.36 9.12
C GLY A 24 -31.31 -16.76 9.76
N SER A 25 -32.39 -17.15 10.41
CA SER A 25 -32.62 -18.50 10.91
C SER A 25 -33.30 -19.36 9.84
N SER A 26 -33.07 -20.67 9.88
CA SER A 26 -33.75 -21.65 9.01
C SER A 26 -34.67 -22.52 9.84
N THR A 27 -35.93 -22.63 9.43
CA THR A 27 -36.87 -23.56 10.05
C THR A 27 -36.56 -24.98 9.57
N ILE A 28 -36.37 -25.91 10.51
CA ILE A 28 -36.16 -27.33 10.25
C ILE A 28 -37.44 -28.09 10.60
N ASN A 29 -37.97 -28.79 9.63
CA ASN A 29 -39.16 -29.62 9.81
C ASN A 29 -38.77 -31.08 9.98
N HIS A 30 -39.24 -31.69 11.05
CA HIS A 30 -39.13 -33.14 11.23
C HIS A 30 -40.46 -33.82 10.84
N LYS A 31 -40.39 -35.00 10.27
CA LYS A 31 -41.60 -35.79 9.99
C LYS A 31 -42.15 -36.45 11.26
N SER A 32 -41.36 -36.66 12.27
CA SER A 32 -41.80 -37.16 13.56
C SER A 32 -42.42 -36.09 14.40
N ASP A 33 -43.64 -36.31 14.86
CA ASP A 33 -44.37 -35.38 15.75
C ASP A 33 -43.60 -35.12 17.05
N ILE A 34 -42.94 -36.12 17.59
CA ILE A 34 -42.19 -36.02 18.85
C ILE A 34 -40.93 -35.19 18.64
N ALA A 35 -40.23 -35.38 17.55
CA ALA A 35 -39.05 -34.60 17.22
C ALA A 35 -39.42 -33.13 16.94
N ASN A 36 -40.52 -32.88 16.21
CA ASN A 36 -41.02 -31.51 15.98
C ASN A 36 -41.42 -30.83 17.30
N ARG A 37 -42.02 -31.56 18.21
CA ARG A 37 -42.36 -31.02 19.54
C ARG A 37 -41.13 -30.65 20.35
N ALA A 38 -40.10 -31.51 20.34
CA ALA A 38 -38.81 -31.26 20.98
C ALA A 38 -38.11 -30.05 20.39
N TYR A 39 -38.11 -29.94 19.06
CA TYR A 39 -37.56 -28.80 18.33
C TYR A 39 -38.30 -27.50 18.69
N SER A 40 -39.63 -27.48 18.64
CA SER A 40 -40.44 -26.31 18.98
C SER A 40 -40.27 -25.86 20.44
N ILE A 41 -40.07 -26.80 21.38
CA ILE A 41 -39.74 -26.48 22.77
C ILE A 41 -38.38 -25.77 22.83
N SER A 42 -37.37 -26.29 22.11
CA SER A 42 -36.05 -25.68 22.05
C SER A 42 -36.09 -24.26 21.47
N GLU A 43 -36.81 -24.04 20.39
CA GLU A 43 -36.97 -22.70 19.79
C GLU A 43 -37.65 -21.70 20.76
N LYS A 44 -38.67 -22.14 21.46
CA LYS A 44 -39.41 -21.30 22.43
C LYS A 44 -38.61 -21.02 23.70
N THR A 45 -37.73 -21.93 24.09
CA THR A 45 -36.92 -21.80 25.32
C THR A 45 -35.65 -20.96 25.07
N PHE A 46 -35.01 -21.12 23.92
CA PHE A 46 -33.78 -20.44 23.58
C PHE A 46 -34.00 -19.38 22.51
N THR A 47 -34.64 -18.29 22.91
CA THR A 47 -35.03 -17.17 22.03
C THR A 47 -33.94 -16.11 21.85
N THR A 48 -32.90 -16.10 22.66
CA THR A 48 -31.81 -15.11 22.57
C THR A 48 -31.12 -15.17 21.22
N PRO A 49 -31.09 -14.08 20.45
CA PRO A 49 -30.41 -14.05 19.16
C PRO A 49 -28.92 -14.37 19.31
N SER A 50 -28.40 -15.21 18.43
CA SER A 50 -27.00 -15.62 18.41
C SER A 50 -26.43 -15.38 17.02
N LEU A 51 -25.54 -14.40 16.89
CA LEU A 51 -24.82 -14.12 15.66
C LEU A 51 -23.41 -14.65 15.77
N ARG A 52 -23.03 -15.59 14.93
CA ARG A 52 -21.74 -16.30 14.95
C ARG A 52 -21.00 -16.14 13.64
N VAL A 53 -19.68 -16.26 13.68
CA VAL A 53 -18.86 -16.31 12.46
C VAL A 53 -19.19 -17.62 11.74
N ALA A 54 -19.47 -17.54 10.42
CA ALA A 54 -19.66 -18.75 9.61
C ALA A 54 -18.38 -19.61 9.65
N PRO A 55 -18.50 -20.93 9.85
CA PRO A 55 -17.33 -21.82 9.98
C PRO A 55 -16.64 -22.11 8.64
N ILE A 56 -16.96 -21.37 7.59
CA ILE A 56 -16.38 -21.49 6.24
C ILE A 56 -15.96 -20.12 5.74
N LYS A 57 -15.04 -20.08 4.77
CA LYS A 57 -14.74 -18.86 4.00
C LYS A 57 -15.97 -18.52 3.16
N SER A 58 -16.53 -17.35 3.36
CA SER A 58 -17.76 -16.92 2.68
C SER A 58 -17.43 -15.93 1.57
N SER A 59 -17.80 -16.26 0.34
CA SER A 59 -17.68 -15.39 -0.82
C SER A 59 -19.02 -14.84 -1.26
N THR A 60 -20.10 -15.52 -0.92
CA THR A 60 -21.49 -15.16 -1.24
C THR A 60 -22.41 -15.38 -0.03
N SER A 61 -23.60 -14.81 -0.05
CA SER A 61 -24.64 -15.09 0.95
C SER A 61 -25.04 -16.56 0.95
N MET A 62 -25.01 -17.23 -0.20
CA MET A 62 -25.31 -18.66 -0.32
C MET A 62 -24.38 -19.55 0.52
N ASP A 63 -23.11 -19.20 0.62
CA ASP A 63 -22.15 -19.93 1.46
C ASP A 63 -22.53 -19.85 2.93
N VAL A 64 -22.93 -18.65 3.38
CA VAL A 64 -23.33 -18.41 4.76
C VAL A 64 -24.65 -19.12 5.07
N ASP A 65 -25.62 -19.07 4.14
CA ASP A 65 -26.93 -19.73 4.27
C ASP A 65 -26.79 -21.24 4.30
N ALA A 66 -25.99 -21.84 3.44
CA ALA A 66 -25.73 -23.28 3.44
C ALA A 66 -25.09 -23.74 4.75
N SER A 67 -24.12 -23.00 5.26
CA SER A 67 -23.46 -23.28 6.54
C SER A 67 -24.43 -23.15 7.72
N GLN A 68 -25.28 -22.13 7.71
CA GLN A 68 -26.32 -21.92 8.73
C GLN A 68 -27.32 -23.07 8.71
N LYS A 69 -27.87 -23.41 7.55
CA LYS A 69 -28.87 -24.48 7.38
C LYS A 69 -28.30 -25.84 7.81
N GLY A 70 -27.08 -26.16 7.43
CA GLY A 70 -26.43 -27.41 7.87
C GLY A 70 -26.23 -27.47 9.38
N THR A 71 -25.84 -26.37 10.00
CA THR A 71 -25.67 -26.27 11.46
C THR A 71 -27.01 -26.35 12.19
N ALA A 72 -28.03 -25.64 11.71
CA ALA A 72 -29.37 -25.68 12.30
C ALA A 72 -29.97 -27.08 12.18
N GLY A 73 -29.80 -27.75 11.03
CA GLY A 73 -30.25 -29.11 10.80
C GLY A 73 -29.60 -30.12 11.74
N SER A 74 -28.29 -30.10 11.88
CA SER A 74 -27.58 -31.00 12.82
C SER A 74 -28.01 -30.78 14.26
N LYS A 75 -28.18 -29.53 14.69
CA LYS A 75 -28.67 -29.20 16.03
C LYS A 75 -30.13 -29.60 16.26
N ALA A 76 -30.95 -29.49 15.23
CA ALA A 76 -32.34 -29.91 15.28
C ALA A 76 -32.47 -31.43 15.47
N VAL A 77 -31.57 -32.21 14.89
CA VAL A 77 -31.51 -33.67 15.09
C VAL A 77 -31.14 -34.03 16.54
N ASP A 78 -30.19 -33.32 17.12
CA ASP A 78 -29.69 -33.57 18.48
C ASP A 78 -30.71 -33.25 19.59
N VAL A 79 -31.83 -32.60 19.33
CA VAL A 79 -32.85 -32.30 20.35
C VAL A 79 -33.65 -33.54 20.72
N PHE A 80 -33.72 -34.54 19.83
CA PHE A 80 -34.41 -35.79 20.06
C PHE A 80 -33.53 -36.98 19.66
N VAL A 81 -32.85 -37.52 20.64
CA VAL A 81 -32.02 -38.70 20.53
C VAL A 81 -32.61 -39.79 21.42
N THR A 82 -32.60 -41.02 20.94
CA THR A 82 -33.05 -42.18 21.65
C THR A 82 -31.91 -43.18 21.79
N SER A 83 -31.65 -43.64 22.98
CA SER A 83 -30.69 -44.70 23.24
C SER A 83 -31.36 -45.86 23.93
N GLY A 84 -30.88 -47.05 23.70
CA GLY A 84 -31.43 -48.27 24.29
C GLY A 84 -30.54 -49.48 24.12
N SER A 85 -30.97 -50.60 24.76
CA SER A 85 -30.39 -51.90 24.53
C SER A 85 -31.33 -52.76 23.69
N THR A 86 -30.75 -53.70 22.98
CA THR A 86 -31.46 -54.59 22.07
C THR A 86 -30.88 -56.02 22.12
N THR A 87 -31.70 -57.00 21.83
CA THR A 87 -31.29 -58.38 21.60
C THR A 87 -31.26 -58.73 20.11
N ILE A 88 -31.46 -57.75 19.23
CA ILE A 88 -31.50 -57.93 17.78
C ILE A 88 -30.08 -57.81 17.23
N PRO A 89 -29.43 -58.88 16.71
CA PRO A 89 -28.00 -58.87 16.36
C PRO A 89 -27.71 -58.28 14.98
N PHE A 90 -28.69 -57.82 14.20
CA PHE A 90 -28.55 -57.35 12.84
C PHE A 90 -28.88 -55.86 12.67
N LEU A 91 -28.91 -55.09 13.75
CA LEU A 91 -28.97 -53.63 13.66
C LEU A 91 -27.62 -53.09 13.21
N TYR A 92 -27.64 -52.01 12.42
CA TYR A 92 -26.43 -51.32 11.96
C TYR A 92 -26.73 -49.83 11.77
N PRO A 93 -25.74 -48.96 11.80
CA PRO A 93 -25.92 -47.53 11.54
C PRO A 93 -26.58 -47.27 10.16
N GLY A 94 -27.62 -46.45 10.14
CA GLY A 94 -28.43 -46.15 8.94
C GLY A 94 -29.67 -47.03 8.80
N CYS A 95 -29.83 -48.16 9.54
CA CYS A 95 -31.10 -48.89 9.52
C CYS A 95 -32.22 -48.07 10.19
N VAL A 96 -33.42 -48.25 9.67
CA VAL A 96 -34.62 -47.54 10.13
C VAL A 96 -35.59 -48.54 10.72
N ALA A 97 -36.13 -48.23 11.88
CA ALA A 97 -37.11 -49.08 12.59
C ALA A 97 -38.31 -48.28 13.06
N ASP A 98 -39.49 -48.85 12.91
CA ASP A 98 -40.70 -48.36 13.57
C ASP A 98 -40.69 -48.82 15.01
N ILE A 99 -40.85 -47.88 15.94
CA ILE A 99 -40.82 -48.12 17.37
C ILE A 99 -42.24 -48.09 17.91
N GLU A 100 -42.64 -49.12 18.57
CA GLU A 100 -43.91 -49.21 19.32
C GLU A 100 -43.63 -49.13 20.81
N MET A 101 -44.50 -48.48 21.52
CA MET A 101 -44.46 -48.40 22.99
C MET A 101 -45.70 -49.03 23.61
N ARG A 102 -45.47 -49.75 24.68
CA ARG A 102 -46.57 -50.24 25.52
C ARG A 102 -47.03 -49.12 26.45
N GLN A 103 -48.28 -48.76 26.34
CA GLN A 103 -48.93 -47.79 27.25
C GLN A 103 -49.14 -48.42 28.60
N THR A 104 -48.71 -47.75 29.66
CA THR A 104 -48.74 -48.25 31.02
C THR A 104 -50.15 -48.28 31.61
N ASP A 105 -51.03 -47.39 31.17
CA ASP A 105 -52.40 -47.19 31.61
C ASP A 105 -53.39 -48.20 30.96
N THR A 106 -53.22 -48.42 29.66
CA THR A 106 -54.14 -49.27 28.88
C THR A 106 -53.57 -50.64 28.57
N ASN A 107 -52.28 -50.88 28.85
CA ASN A 107 -51.54 -52.08 28.53
C ASN A 107 -51.55 -52.43 27.02
N LYS A 108 -51.88 -51.47 26.16
CA LYS A 108 -51.89 -51.62 24.70
C LYS A 108 -50.58 -51.12 24.12
N THR A 109 -50.14 -51.80 23.07
CA THR A 109 -49.01 -51.37 22.25
C THR A 109 -49.50 -50.38 21.20
N SER A 110 -48.82 -49.27 21.06
CA SER A 110 -49.12 -48.25 20.05
C SER A 110 -47.83 -47.75 19.41
N TYR A 111 -47.96 -47.33 18.16
CA TYR A 111 -46.84 -46.69 17.44
C TYR A 111 -46.36 -45.47 18.21
N PHE A 112 -45.04 -45.34 18.38
CA PHE A 112 -44.42 -44.24 19.07
C PHE A 112 -43.71 -43.31 18.08
N THR A 113 -42.74 -43.81 17.31
CA THR A 113 -42.03 -43.01 16.31
C THR A 113 -41.18 -43.91 15.42
N LYS A 114 -40.68 -43.34 14.33
CA LYS A 114 -39.73 -44.00 13.41
C LYS A 114 -38.31 -43.47 13.69
N LEU A 115 -37.40 -44.36 13.97
CA LEU A 115 -36.01 -44.05 14.31
C LEU A 115 -35.06 -44.58 13.26
N MET A 116 -33.97 -43.85 13.06
CA MET A 116 -32.79 -44.24 12.30
C MET A 116 -31.62 -44.44 13.28
N MET A 117 -31.00 -45.60 13.27
CA MET A 117 -29.84 -45.90 14.10
C MET A 117 -28.65 -45.09 13.62
N THR A 118 -27.97 -44.42 14.54
CA THR A 118 -26.74 -43.65 14.26
C THR A 118 -25.50 -44.35 14.76
N GLU A 119 -25.64 -45.10 15.84
CA GLU A 119 -24.58 -45.89 16.44
C GLU A 119 -25.14 -47.20 16.95
N VAL A 120 -24.39 -48.30 16.78
CA VAL A 120 -24.75 -49.64 17.32
C VAL A 120 -23.47 -50.27 17.82
N THR A 121 -23.53 -50.77 19.07
CA THR A 121 -22.49 -51.57 19.67
C THR A 121 -23.02 -53.01 19.86
N HIS A 122 -22.28 -54.00 19.42
CA HIS A 122 -22.59 -55.39 19.54
C HIS A 122 -21.66 -56.07 20.56
N GLU A 123 -22.21 -56.68 21.57
CA GLU A 123 -21.46 -57.41 22.59
C GLU A 123 -21.93 -58.87 22.62
N VAL A 124 -20.98 -59.80 22.60
CA VAL A 124 -21.23 -61.23 22.74
C VAL A 124 -20.31 -61.75 23.82
N ASP A 125 -20.88 -62.37 24.85
CA ASP A 125 -20.11 -63.02 25.91
C ASP A 125 -19.56 -64.41 25.50
N ALA A 126 -18.66 -64.93 26.30
CA ALA A 126 -18.06 -66.30 26.07
C ALA A 126 -19.08 -67.45 26.08
N ARG A 127 -20.30 -67.22 26.54
CA ARG A 127 -21.39 -68.18 26.56
C ARG A 127 -22.34 -68.06 25.38
N GLY A 128 -22.07 -67.05 24.48
CA GLY A 128 -22.88 -66.74 23.32
C GLY A 128 -24.10 -65.85 23.59
N TYR A 129 -24.20 -65.21 24.76
CA TYR A 129 -25.24 -64.26 25.01
C TYR A 129 -24.90 -62.96 24.28
N TYR A 130 -25.87 -62.50 23.52
CA TYR A 130 -25.77 -61.26 22.78
C TYR A 130 -26.50 -60.10 23.49
N THR A 131 -25.86 -58.94 23.56
CA THR A 131 -26.47 -57.67 23.96
C THR A 131 -26.01 -56.62 23.00
N GLY A 132 -26.94 -55.86 22.41
CA GLY A 132 -26.63 -54.70 21.59
C GLY A 132 -27.04 -53.42 22.30
N HIS A 133 -26.28 -52.36 22.07
CA HIS A 133 -26.62 -51.01 22.48
C HIS A 133 -26.73 -50.14 21.23
N PHE A 134 -27.71 -49.26 21.20
CA PHE A 134 -27.90 -48.37 20.06
C PHE A 134 -28.17 -46.92 20.50
N GLU A 135 -27.77 -46.01 19.63
CA GLU A 135 -28.23 -44.65 19.60
C GLU A 135 -28.95 -44.37 18.27
N ALA A 136 -30.05 -43.63 18.33
CA ALA A 136 -30.89 -43.37 17.18
C ALA A 136 -31.49 -41.99 17.23
N ILE A 137 -31.77 -41.42 16.05
CA ILE A 137 -32.44 -40.15 15.83
C ILE A 137 -33.79 -40.38 15.17
N ALA A 138 -34.66 -39.38 15.14
CA ALA A 138 -35.89 -39.44 14.34
C ALA A 138 -35.53 -39.64 12.87
N ALA A 139 -36.13 -40.65 12.23
CA ALA A 139 -35.95 -40.89 10.81
C ALA A 139 -36.53 -39.72 9.97
N ASP A 140 -36.08 -39.63 8.73
CA ASP A 140 -36.58 -38.62 7.75
C ASP A 140 -36.39 -37.15 8.12
N THR A 141 -35.40 -36.84 8.94
CA THR A 141 -35.08 -35.44 9.29
C THR A 141 -34.32 -34.69 8.19
N GLY A 142 -33.70 -35.43 7.27
CA GLY A 142 -32.87 -34.88 6.20
C GLY A 142 -31.48 -34.38 6.63
N PHE A 143 -31.16 -34.54 7.91
CA PHE A 143 -29.86 -34.17 8.50
C PHE A 143 -29.35 -35.28 9.41
N LEU A 144 -28.03 -35.28 9.63
CA LEU A 144 -27.35 -36.17 10.58
C LEU A 144 -26.81 -35.38 11.76
N PRO A 145 -26.58 -35.98 12.91
CA PRO A 145 -25.81 -35.37 13.98
C PRO A 145 -24.45 -34.90 13.45
N ARG A 146 -23.97 -33.81 14.01
CA ARG A 146 -22.64 -33.36 13.63
C ARG A 146 -21.58 -34.29 14.17
N PRO A 147 -20.64 -34.77 13.35
CA PRO A 147 -19.53 -35.57 13.84
C PRO A 147 -18.78 -34.86 14.96
N GLU A 148 -18.38 -35.56 15.97
CA GLU A 148 -17.46 -35.05 16.97
C GLU A 148 -16.09 -34.88 16.32
N PHE A 149 -15.68 -33.66 16.15
CA PHE A 149 -14.33 -33.31 15.70
C PHE A 149 -13.90 -31.99 16.32
N GLU A 150 -12.63 -31.88 16.60
CA GLU A 150 -12.05 -30.63 17.04
C GLU A 150 -11.84 -29.72 15.83
N MET A 151 -12.39 -28.51 15.90
CA MET A 151 -12.18 -27.52 14.84
C MET A 151 -10.70 -27.14 14.78
N PRO A 152 -10.05 -27.31 13.62
CA PRO A 152 -8.65 -26.95 13.49
C PRO A 152 -8.46 -25.45 13.76
N ARG A 153 -7.49 -25.13 14.61
CA ARG A 153 -7.10 -23.76 14.92
C ARG A 153 -5.74 -23.48 14.30
N ALA A 154 -5.71 -22.57 13.36
CA ALA A 154 -4.47 -22.17 12.73
C ALA A 154 -3.73 -21.15 13.61
N GLU A 155 -2.46 -21.43 13.86
CA GLU A 155 -1.53 -20.54 14.54
C GLU A 155 -0.81 -19.64 13.54
N ILE A 156 -0.16 -18.59 14.04
CA ILE A 156 0.66 -17.69 13.24
C ILE A 156 1.87 -18.47 12.70
N GLN A 157 2.15 -18.33 11.40
CA GLN A 157 3.19 -19.10 10.71
C GLN A 157 4.02 -18.20 9.80
N VAL A 158 5.25 -18.61 9.58
CA VAL A 158 6.14 -18.01 8.58
C VAL A 158 5.83 -18.60 7.21
N ALA A 159 5.89 -17.77 6.19
CA ALA A 159 5.72 -18.20 4.80
C ALA A 159 6.61 -17.37 3.86
N LYS A 160 6.76 -17.81 2.64
CA LYS A 160 7.48 -17.10 1.59
C LYS A 160 6.54 -16.61 0.51
N VAL A 161 6.69 -15.37 0.07
CA VAL A 161 5.91 -14.81 -1.04
C VAL A 161 6.31 -15.46 -2.36
N THR A 162 5.31 -16.02 -3.06
CA THR A 162 5.49 -16.67 -4.37
C THR A 162 4.95 -15.84 -5.53
N SER A 163 4.00 -14.94 -5.27
CA SER A 163 3.48 -14.00 -6.26
C SER A 163 2.89 -12.76 -5.57
N ASN A 164 3.14 -11.59 -6.14
CA ASN A 164 2.54 -10.31 -5.76
C ASN A 164 1.78 -9.64 -6.91
N THR A 165 1.54 -10.36 -8.01
CA THR A 165 0.81 -9.88 -9.17
C THR A 165 -0.66 -10.29 -9.08
N ASP A 166 -1.42 -9.56 -8.28
CA ASP A 166 -2.86 -9.79 -8.09
C ASP A 166 -3.66 -9.26 -9.28
N LYS A 167 -4.35 -10.14 -10.02
CA LYS A 167 -5.19 -9.78 -11.17
C LYS A 167 -6.35 -8.84 -10.82
N GLN A 168 -6.75 -8.77 -9.55
CA GLN A 168 -7.81 -7.87 -9.08
C GLN A 168 -7.27 -6.52 -8.60
N ASN A 169 -5.95 -6.30 -8.62
CA ASN A 169 -5.28 -5.08 -8.18
C ASN A 169 -5.60 -4.67 -6.73
N GLN A 170 -5.81 -5.65 -5.84
CA GLN A 170 -6.16 -5.41 -4.44
C GLN A 170 -4.93 -5.46 -3.49
N GLY A 171 -3.72 -5.50 -4.04
CA GLY A 171 -2.48 -5.55 -3.25
C GLY A 171 -2.30 -6.84 -2.46
N ARG A 172 -2.90 -7.94 -2.91
CA ARG A 172 -2.80 -9.25 -2.29
C ARG A 172 -1.57 -10.02 -2.80
N VAL A 173 -1.12 -10.98 -2.02
CA VAL A 173 0.00 -11.86 -2.37
C VAL A 173 -0.38 -13.33 -2.26
N GLN A 174 0.30 -14.19 -3.00
CA GLN A 174 0.30 -15.62 -2.76
C GLN A 174 1.53 -15.98 -1.95
N VAL A 175 1.37 -16.87 -0.98
CA VAL A 175 2.48 -17.34 -0.16
C VAL A 175 2.52 -18.88 -0.14
N GLN A 176 3.70 -19.40 0.15
CA GLN A 176 3.93 -20.81 0.42
C GLN A 176 4.43 -20.96 1.85
N PHE A 177 3.75 -21.80 2.63
CA PHE A 177 4.19 -22.17 3.98
C PHE A 177 5.29 -23.22 3.90
N ASP A 178 6.13 -23.33 4.94
CA ASP A 178 7.26 -24.27 4.97
C ASP A 178 6.83 -25.76 4.91
N TRP A 179 5.60 -26.06 5.32
CA TRP A 179 5.04 -27.42 5.25
C TRP A 179 4.41 -27.77 3.90
N GLN A 180 4.22 -26.79 3.01
CA GLN A 180 3.70 -27.04 1.68
C GLN A 180 4.82 -27.52 0.75
N ASN A 181 4.52 -28.46 -0.12
CA ASN A 181 5.47 -29.08 -1.02
C ASN A 181 5.21 -28.70 -2.49
N GLY A 182 6.27 -28.74 -3.29
CA GLY A 182 6.18 -28.54 -4.74
C GLY A 182 5.61 -27.19 -5.13
N ALA A 183 4.51 -27.18 -5.88
CA ALA A 183 3.84 -25.97 -6.39
C ALA A 183 2.69 -25.51 -5.51
N ASP A 184 2.46 -26.12 -4.36
CA ASP A 184 1.38 -25.75 -3.46
C ASP A 184 1.59 -24.36 -2.89
N LYS A 185 0.56 -23.55 -2.90
CA LYS A 185 0.57 -22.18 -2.41
C LYS A 185 -0.84 -21.73 -2.06
N THR A 186 -0.94 -20.63 -1.35
CA THR A 186 -2.25 -20.04 -1.03
C THR A 186 -2.91 -19.45 -2.27
N GLU A 187 -4.20 -19.18 -2.16
CA GLU A 187 -4.82 -18.13 -2.99
C GLU A 187 -4.21 -16.77 -2.69
N PHE A 188 -4.63 -15.73 -3.44
CA PHE A 188 -4.25 -14.35 -3.11
C PHE A 188 -4.86 -13.91 -1.79
N ILE A 189 -4.01 -13.64 -0.81
CA ILE A 189 -4.37 -13.23 0.55
C ILE A 189 -4.00 -11.78 0.80
N ARG A 190 -4.74 -11.11 1.68
CA ARG A 190 -4.54 -9.68 1.99
C ARG A 190 -3.24 -9.46 2.75
N VAL A 191 -2.65 -8.28 2.55
CA VAL A 191 -1.50 -7.79 3.32
C VAL A 191 -1.96 -6.70 4.27
N MET A 192 -1.62 -6.82 5.54
CA MET A 192 -1.85 -5.78 6.54
C MET A 192 -0.84 -4.64 6.33
N THR A 193 -1.29 -3.43 6.53
CA THR A 193 -0.45 -2.22 6.46
C THR A 193 -0.86 -1.27 7.60
N PRO A 194 0.02 -0.37 8.06
CA PRO A 194 -0.29 0.59 9.11
C PRO A 194 -1.46 1.52 8.78
N ASP A 195 -1.64 1.89 7.53
CA ASP A 195 -2.80 2.66 7.05
C ASP A 195 -3.18 2.23 5.64
N ALA A 196 -4.46 1.99 5.42
CA ALA A 196 -5.00 1.59 4.12
C ALA A 196 -6.42 2.11 3.95
N GLY A 197 -6.70 2.72 2.81
CA GLY A 197 -8.06 3.18 2.54
C GLY A 197 -8.21 3.92 1.22
N GLY A 198 -9.32 4.61 1.12
CA GLY A 198 -9.67 5.55 0.06
C GLY A 198 -10.27 6.82 0.65
N SER A 199 -10.37 7.87 -0.16
CA SER A 199 -11.06 9.11 0.16
C SER A 199 -11.58 9.74 -1.13
N ASP A 200 -12.37 10.80 -1.01
CA ASP A 200 -12.90 11.50 -2.18
C ASP A 200 -11.80 12.04 -3.11
N LYS A 201 -10.66 12.45 -2.55
CA LYS A 201 -9.50 12.96 -3.32
C LYS A 201 -8.55 11.86 -3.79
N VAL A 202 -8.36 10.81 -2.97
CA VAL A 202 -7.48 9.68 -3.27
C VAL A 202 -8.31 8.41 -3.20
N LYS A 203 -8.91 8.03 -4.31
CA LYS A 203 -9.89 6.93 -4.36
C LYS A 203 -9.30 5.57 -4.00
N THR A 204 -8.05 5.33 -4.34
CA THR A 204 -7.34 4.05 -4.13
C THR A 204 -5.96 4.29 -3.56
N ASN A 205 -5.44 3.31 -2.79
CA ASN A 205 -4.07 3.31 -2.24
C ASN A 205 -3.74 4.51 -1.33
N ARG A 206 -4.74 5.08 -0.64
CA ARG A 206 -4.46 6.03 0.42
C ARG A 206 -3.83 5.27 1.60
N GLY A 207 -2.76 5.83 2.14
CA GLY A 207 -2.03 5.27 3.27
C GLY A 207 -0.64 4.75 2.90
N PHE A 208 -0.18 3.71 3.59
CA PHE A 208 1.14 3.13 3.40
C PHE A 208 1.06 1.90 2.50
N MET A 209 1.54 2.05 1.26
CA MET A 209 1.51 0.98 0.27
C MET A 209 2.91 0.39 0.06
N ALA A 210 3.17 -0.75 0.73
CA ALA A 210 4.38 -1.53 0.56
C ALA A 210 4.01 -3.02 0.55
N ILE A 211 3.80 -3.57 -0.64
CA ILE A 211 3.48 -4.98 -0.83
C ILE A 211 4.78 -5.78 -0.86
N PRO A 212 4.88 -6.88 -0.11
CA PRO A 212 6.07 -7.73 -0.10
C PRO A 212 6.44 -8.23 -1.51
N GLU A 213 7.75 -8.32 -1.76
CA GLU A 213 8.25 -8.83 -3.04
C GLU A 213 8.31 -10.35 -3.07
N VAL A 214 8.34 -10.92 -4.28
CA VAL A 214 8.50 -12.37 -4.47
C VAL A 214 9.84 -12.81 -3.88
N GLY A 215 9.79 -13.82 -3.02
CA GLY A 215 10.94 -14.33 -2.28
C GLY A 215 11.05 -13.81 -0.85
N ASP A 216 10.32 -12.75 -0.49
CA ASP A 216 10.32 -12.22 0.87
C ASP A 216 9.71 -13.21 1.87
N GLN A 217 10.28 -13.24 3.06
CA GLN A 217 9.72 -13.95 4.19
C GLN A 217 8.68 -13.07 4.89
N VAL A 218 7.52 -13.65 5.15
CA VAL A 218 6.39 -12.94 5.77
C VAL A 218 5.80 -13.73 6.92
N MET A 219 5.23 -13.01 7.88
CA MET A 219 4.42 -13.59 8.95
C MET A 219 2.96 -13.62 8.52
N VAL A 220 2.31 -14.77 8.61
CA VAL A 220 0.91 -15.00 8.25
C VAL A 220 0.10 -15.34 9.49
N ALA A 221 -0.98 -14.60 9.72
CA ALA A 221 -1.97 -14.90 10.74
C ALA A 221 -3.30 -15.30 10.11
N PHE A 222 -4.24 -15.76 10.95
CA PHE A 222 -5.51 -16.32 10.51
C PHE A 222 -6.67 -15.66 11.28
N GLN A 223 -7.61 -15.05 10.55
CA GLN A 223 -8.78 -14.42 11.18
C GLN A 223 -9.62 -15.49 11.90
N HIS A 224 -9.94 -15.23 13.16
CA HIS A 224 -10.67 -16.17 14.06
C HIS A 224 -9.98 -17.53 14.19
N HIS A 225 -8.66 -17.61 14.02
CA HIS A 225 -7.88 -18.86 13.99
C HIS A 225 -8.35 -19.87 12.93
N HIS A 226 -9.06 -19.40 11.89
CA HIS A 226 -9.61 -20.27 10.86
C HIS A 226 -8.59 -20.48 9.72
N PRO A 227 -8.24 -21.74 9.36
CA PRO A 227 -7.22 -22.03 8.34
C PRO A 227 -7.48 -21.37 6.98
N ASP A 228 -8.75 -21.22 6.59
CA ASP A 228 -9.14 -20.65 5.28
C ASP A 228 -9.15 -19.12 5.26
N ARG A 229 -8.72 -18.46 6.34
CA ARG A 229 -8.73 -17.00 6.45
C ARG A 229 -7.36 -16.41 6.76
N PRO A 230 -6.32 -16.79 6.00
CA PRO A 230 -4.99 -16.25 6.17
C PRO A 230 -4.90 -14.79 5.72
N PHE A 231 -3.99 -14.03 6.36
CA PHE A 231 -3.56 -12.72 5.92
C PHE A 231 -2.11 -12.48 6.34
N VAL A 232 -1.37 -11.73 5.53
CA VAL A 232 0.02 -11.35 5.84
C VAL A 232 0.02 -10.21 6.84
N MET A 233 0.72 -10.37 7.95
CA MET A 233 0.92 -9.34 8.98
C MET A 233 2.04 -8.37 8.61
N GLY A 234 3.07 -8.84 7.89
CA GLY A 234 4.22 -8.05 7.49
C GLY A 234 5.40 -8.90 7.06
N GLY A 235 6.43 -8.24 6.51
CA GLY A 235 7.70 -8.86 6.18
C GLY A 235 8.58 -9.11 7.40
N MET A 236 9.46 -10.09 7.29
CA MET A 236 10.47 -10.40 8.30
C MET A 236 11.86 -10.42 7.67
N PHE A 237 12.80 -9.68 8.27
CA PHE A 237 14.20 -9.82 7.90
C PHE A 237 14.76 -11.15 8.42
N HIS A 238 15.60 -11.78 7.61
CA HIS A 238 16.32 -13.00 7.97
C HIS A 238 17.81 -12.85 7.65
N GLY A 239 18.64 -13.79 8.08
CA GLY A 239 20.10 -13.68 8.03
C GLY A 239 20.74 -13.47 6.64
N LYS A 240 19.99 -13.70 5.55
CA LYS A 240 20.49 -13.45 4.19
C LYS A 240 20.23 -12.02 3.68
N VAL A 241 19.21 -11.34 4.23
CA VAL A 241 18.74 -10.03 3.74
C VAL A 241 18.69 -8.96 4.84
N GLY A 242 18.77 -9.35 6.11
CA GLY A 242 18.79 -8.44 7.23
C GLY A 242 20.18 -7.86 7.47
N GLY A 243 20.33 -6.54 7.32
CA GLY A 243 21.56 -5.81 7.67
C GLY A 243 21.42 -4.99 8.96
N GLY A 244 20.23 -4.97 9.55
CA GLY A 244 19.91 -4.11 10.69
C GLY A 244 20.04 -2.62 10.36
N GLY A 245 19.99 -1.78 11.40
CA GLY A 245 20.15 -0.31 11.30
C GLY A 245 21.59 0.17 11.40
N GLY A 246 22.59 -0.68 11.06
CA GLY A 246 24.01 -0.36 11.22
C GLY A 246 24.47 -0.36 12.68
N ALA A 247 25.68 0.11 12.94
CA ALA A 247 26.23 0.24 14.29
C ALA A 247 25.35 1.19 15.14
N GLY A 248 24.95 0.73 16.32
CA GLY A 248 24.08 1.50 17.22
C GLY A 248 22.64 1.64 16.74
N ASN A 249 22.21 0.90 15.70
CA ASN A 249 20.88 1.00 15.10
C ASN A 249 20.51 2.43 14.65
N ASN A 250 21.49 3.16 14.13
CA ASN A 250 21.34 4.57 13.78
C ASN A 250 20.61 4.81 12.47
N VAL A 251 20.50 3.82 11.58
CA VAL A 251 19.90 3.97 10.25
C VAL A 251 18.48 3.43 10.22
N LYS A 252 17.53 4.27 9.79
CA LYS A 252 16.15 3.89 9.42
C LYS A 252 15.96 4.22 7.95
N SER A 253 15.33 3.31 7.20
CA SER A 253 15.14 3.55 5.77
C SER A 253 13.87 2.93 5.23
N LEU A 254 13.36 3.56 4.16
CA LEU A 254 12.38 3.00 3.24
C LEU A 254 13.08 2.85 1.89
N SER A 255 13.20 1.61 1.40
CA SER A 255 13.91 1.33 0.16
C SER A 255 13.06 0.49 -0.77
N SER A 256 12.99 0.87 -2.04
CA SER A 256 12.34 0.06 -3.07
C SER A 256 13.31 -0.95 -3.68
N ARG A 257 12.79 -1.95 -4.35
CA ARG A 257 13.57 -2.99 -5.03
C ARG A 257 14.53 -2.43 -6.11
N SER A 258 14.23 -1.27 -6.68
CA SER A 258 15.09 -0.62 -7.69
C SER A 258 16.19 0.24 -7.10
N GLY A 259 16.22 0.45 -5.77
CA GLY A 259 17.22 1.25 -5.08
C GLY A 259 16.81 2.69 -4.80
N ASN A 260 15.56 3.09 -5.06
CA ASN A 260 15.06 4.38 -4.54
C ASN A 260 14.97 4.29 -3.02
N LYS A 261 15.45 5.32 -2.31
CA LYS A 261 15.63 5.24 -0.86
C LYS A 261 15.36 6.56 -0.17
N LEU A 262 14.64 6.49 0.96
CA LEU A 262 14.64 7.51 2.00
C LEU A 262 15.39 6.94 3.20
N GLU A 263 16.40 7.62 3.66
CA GLU A 263 17.21 7.24 4.83
C GLU A 263 17.23 8.35 5.88
N LEU A 264 17.09 7.96 7.13
CA LEU A 264 17.27 8.79 8.31
C LEU A 264 18.44 8.20 9.09
N ASN A 265 19.47 8.99 9.39
CA ASN A 265 20.65 8.56 10.13
C ASN A 265 20.79 9.36 11.42
N ASP A 266 20.42 8.73 12.53
CA ASP A 266 20.47 9.36 13.86
C ASP A 266 21.90 9.66 14.30
N GLY A 267 22.87 8.82 13.91
CA GLY A 267 24.29 9.02 14.28
C GLY A 267 24.92 10.24 13.62
N ALA A 268 24.51 10.55 12.38
CA ALA A 268 24.97 11.72 11.65
C ALA A 268 23.97 12.89 11.71
N GLY A 269 22.76 12.68 12.26
CA GLY A 269 21.67 13.66 12.19
C GLY A 269 21.19 13.96 10.78
N SER A 270 21.44 13.07 9.81
CA SER A 270 21.27 13.34 8.40
C SER A 270 20.01 12.70 7.82
N VAL A 271 19.48 13.34 6.76
CA VAL A 271 18.39 12.80 5.92
C VAL A 271 18.87 12.70 4.47
N TYR A 272 18.61 11.58 3.82
CA TYR A 272 19.02 11.32 2.46
C TYR A 272 17.88 10.72 1.62
N LEU A 273 17.54 11.38 0.53
CA LEU A 273 16.59 10.91 -0.46
C LEU A 273 17.33 10.70 -1.78
N THR A 274 17.25 9.52 -2.36
CA THR A 274 17.90 9.20 -3.63
C THR A 274 17.03 8.34 -4.53
N ASP A 275 17.23 8.48 -5.83
CA ASP A 275 16.66 7.59 -6.83
C ASP A 275 17.71 6.57 -7.34
N LYS A 276 17.25 5.63 -8.16
CA LYS A 276 18.10 4.65 -8.85
C LYS A 276 19.18 5.29 -9.74
N GLY A 277 18.92 6.46 -10.30
CA GLY A 277 19.82 7.18 -11.21
C GLY A 277 20.93 7.95 -10.51
N GLY A 278 20.89 8.03 -9.17
CA GLY A 278 21.84 8.76 -8.35
C GLY A 278 21.49 10.24 -8.14
N ALA A 279 20.36 10.71 -8.67
CA ALA A 279 19.84 12.03 -8.28
C ALA A 279 19.45 11.97 -6.79
N ASN A 280 19.85 12.99 -6.01
CA ASN A 280 19.66 12.94 -4.56
C ASN A 280 19.46 14.31 -3.93
N MET A 281 18.84 14.29 -2.75
CA MET A 281 18.75 15.42 -1.84
C MET A 281 19.25 14.97 -0.46
N LYS A 282 20.18 15.74 0.12
CA LYS A 282 20.82 15.43 1.40
C LYS A 282 20.72 16.63 2.35
N PHE A 283 20.36 16.37 3.59
CA PHE A 283 20.54 17.23 4.75
C PHE A 283 21.61 16.56 5.63
N ASP A 284 22.72 17.24 5.89
CA ASP A 284 23.93 16.61 6.45
C ASP A 284 23.96 16.55 7.99
N GLY A 285 22.96 17.13 8.67
CA GLY A 285 22.93 17.27 10.12
C GLY A 285 23.70 18.47 10.67
N GLY A 286 24.51 19.12 9.86
CA GLY A 286 25.24 20.37 10.19
C GLY A 286 24.55 21.63 9.72
N GLY A 287 23.30 21.54 9.21
CA GLY A 287 22.52 22.65 8.71
C GLY A 287 22.65 22.89 7.20
N ASN A 288 23.34 22.02 6.46
CA ASN A 288 23.49 22.16 5.03
C ASN A 288 22.50 21.27 4.26
N ALA A 289 21.98 21.78 3.15
CA ALA A 289 21.17 21.05 2.19
C ALA A 289 21.87 21.01 0.82
N THR A 290 21.92 19.83 0.21
CA THR A 290 22.52 19.63 -1.12
C THR A 290 21.53 18.89 -2.01
N THR A 291 21.35 19.36 -3.25
CA THR A 291 20.62 18.63 -4.30
C THR A 291 21.55 18.37 -5.46
N ASN A 292 21.68 17.10 -5.82
CA ASN A 292 22.51 16.66 -6.95
C ASN A 292 21.63 15.98 -8.01
N ALA A 293 21.90 16.29 -9.28
CA ALA A 293 21.31 15.60 -10.41
C ALA A 293 22.41 15.25 -11.41
N ASN A 294 22.53 13.97 -11.78
CA ASN A 294 23.55 13.49 -12.71
C ASN A 294 23.28 13.90 -14.18
N ALA A 295 22.06 14.37 -14.46
CA ALA A 295 21.64 14.85 -15.77
C ALA A 295 21.08 16.29 -15.66
N ASN A 296 19.78 16.45 -15.70
CA ASN A 296 19.12 17.75 -15.69
C ASN A 296 18.48 18.05 -14.34
N HIS A 297 18.62 19.26 -13.88
CA HIS A 297 17.89 19.80 -12.74
C HIS A 297 17.01 20.96 -13.21
N THR A 298 15.71 20.87 -13.05
CA THR A 298 14.75 21.88 -13.49
C THR A 298 13.92 22.38 -12.31
N VAL A 299 13.84 23.70 -12.15
CA VAL A 299 13.00 24.35 -11.14
C VAL A 299 11.92 25.14 -11.87
N ASN A 300 10.64 24.76 -11.70
CA ASN A 300 9.49 25.47 -12.26
C ASN A 300 8.65 26.05 -11.12
N ALA A 301 8.37 27.36 -11.19
CA ALA A 301 7.48 28.02 -10.26
C ALA A 301 6.29 28.59 -11.04
N GLY A 302 5.05 28.23 -10.64
CA GLY A 302 3.84 28.79 -11.25
C GLY A 302 3.59 30.27 -10.93
N SER A 303 4.32 30.83 -9.94
CA SER A 303 4.34 32.24 -9.58
C SER A 303 5.79 32.69 -9.38
N ASN A 304 6.26 32.91 -8.19
CA ASN A 304 7.57 33.44 -7.90
C ASN A 304 8.56 32.36 -7.48
N ASN A 305 9.80 32.48 -7.95
CA ASN A 305 10.96 31.77 -7.39
C ASN A 305 11.87 32.81 -6.72
N THR A 306 12.05 32.70 -5.41
CA THR A 306 12.88 33.64 -4.63
C THR A 306 14.04 32.88 -3.99
N ILE A 307 15.26 33.37 -4.23
CA ILE A 307 16.48 32.83 -3.63
C ILE A 307 17.08 33.87 -2.72
N ASN A 308 17.14 33.60 -1.42
CA ASN A 308 17.75 34.51 -0.44
C ASN A 308 19.05 33.84 0.07
N ALA A 309 20.16 34.54 -0.10
CA ALA A 309 21.47 34.17 0.42
C ALA A 309 21.96 35.24 1.39
N GLY A 310 22.33 34.87 2.61
CA GLY A 310 22.84 35.80 3.63
C GLY A 310 24.23 36.39 3.29
N SER A 311 24.99 35.71 2.44
CA SER A 311 26.31 36.12 1.99
C SER A 311 26.41 36.21 0.48
N THR A 312 26.56 35.10 -0.21
CA THR A 312 26.81 35.04 -1.63
C THR A 312 25.89 34.08 -2.34
N ASN A 313 25.39 34.43 -3.50
CA ASN A 313 24.69 33.54 -4.44
C ASN A 313 25.55 33.44 -5.72
N VAL A 314 25.92 32.22 -6.13
CA VAL A 314 26.79 31.96 -7.28
C VAL A 314 26.15 30.96 -8.22
N ILE A 315 26.15 31.24 -9.51
CA ILE A 315 25.76 30.33 -10.57
C ILE A 315 26.98 30.07 -11.46
N ASN A 316 27.50 28.83 -11.46
CA ASN A 316 28.66 28.43 -12.26
C ASN A 316 28.21 27.54 -13.42
N VAL A 317 28.79 27.75 -14.59
CA VAL A 317 28.55 26.93 -15.78
C VAL A 317 29.87 26.51 -16.38
N GLY A 318 30.02 25.22 -16.69
CA GLY A 318 31.22 24.63 -17.33
C GLY A 318 32.40 24.43 -16.40
N GLY A 319 32.26 24.68 -15.07
CA GLY A 319 33.31 24.42 -14.08
C GLY A 319 33.16 23.02 -13.46
N LYS A 320 34.29 22.31 -13.27
CA LYS A 320 34.38 21.20 -12.32
C LYS A 320 34.84 21.72 -10.98
N GLU A 321 34.45 21.09 -9.88
CA GLU A 321 34.96 21.38 -8.54
C GLU A 321 36.50 21.44 -8.56
N GLY A 322 37.09 22.61 -8.30
CA GLY A 322 38.55 22.84 -8.38
C GLY A 322 39.14 23.20 -9.75
N GLY A 323 38.32 23.35 -10.80
CA GLY A 323 38.75 23.80 -12.16
C GLY A 323 38.27 25.20 -12.48
N GLY A 324 38.87 25.89 -13.44
CA GLY A 324 38.50 27.22 -13.89
C GLY A 324 37.03 27.32 -14.28
N VAL A 325 36.36 28.43 -13.92
CA VAL A 325 34.95 28.66 -14.22
C VAL A 325 34.88 29.27 -15.62
N MET A 326 34.15 28.63 -16.53
CA MET A 326 33.97 29.16 -17.89
C MET A 326 32.95 30.28 -17.95
N SER A 327 31.96 30.30 -17.07
CA SER A 327 31.01 31.38 -16.90
C SER A 327 30.48 31.43 -15.48
N MET A 328 30.39 32.61 -14.88
CA MET A 328 29.90 32.80 -13.52
C MET A 328 28.98 34.02 -13.44
N LEU A 329 27.90 33.92 -12.69
CA LEU A 329 27.12 35.01 -12.15
C LEU A 329 27.22 34.94 -10.62
N SER A 330 27.75 35.97 -9.99
CA SER A 330 27.85 36.08 -8.53
C SER A 330 27.16 37.35 -8.04
N MET A 331 26.50 37.24 -6.90
CA MET A 331 25.93 38.39 -6.15
C MET A 331 26.41 38.25 -4.71
N ASP A 332 26.94 39.30 -4.12
CA ASP A 332 27.48 39.34 -2.76
C ASP A 332 26.74 40.25 -1.82
N ALA A 333 27.00 40.15 -0.52
CA ALA A 333 26.40 40.95 0.51
C ALA A 333 26.85 42.45 0.48
N GLY A 334 27.94 42.78 -0.24
CA GLY A 334 28.38 44.15 -0.49
C GLY A 334 27.61 44.89 -1.58
N GLY A 335 26.61 44.21 -2.17
CA GLY A 335 25.80 44.76 -3.25
C GLY A 335 26.42 44.66 -4.63
N ASN A 336 27.46 43.86 -4.80
CA ASN A 336 28.11 43.68 -6.10
C ASN A 336 27.44 42.56 -6.89
N ILE A 337 27.30 42.78 -8.19
CA ILE A 337 26.92 41.76 -9.18
C ILE A 337 28.09 41.58 -10.14
N THR A 338 28.68 40.42 -10.20
CA THR A 338 29.78 40.04 -11.08
C THR A 338 29.31 39.07 -12.14
N LEU A 339 29.53 39.44 -13.39
CA LEU A 339 29.39 38.53 -14.55
C LEU A 339 30.81 38.28 -15.09
N GLU A 340 31.25 37.03 -15.08
CA GLU A 340 32.58 36.63 -15.56
C GLU A 340 32.43 35.50 -16.56
N CYS A 341 33.18 35.58 -17.66
CA CYS A 341 33.27 34.48 -18.61
C CYS A 341 34.58 34.54 -19.39
N ASP A 342 35.04 33.38 -19.92
CA ASP A 342 36.31 33.24 -20.64
C ASP A 342 36.25 33.80 -22.08
N THR A 343 35.08 33.90 -22.69
CA THR A 343 34.90 34.28 -24.09
C THR A 343 34.25 35.63 -24.28
N CYS A 344 32.93 35.71 -23.94
CA CYS A 344 32.18 36.97 -24.05
C CYS A 344 30.93 37.01 -23.20
N ILE A 345 30.54 38.19 -22.81
CA ILE A 345 29.23 38.51 -22.22
C ILE A 345 28.41 39.23 -23.29
N THR A 346 27.26 38.74 -23.64
CA THR A 346 26.34 39.40 -24.55
C THR A 346 25.01 39.72 -23.84
N ILE A 347 24.63 40.97 -23.80
CA ILE A 347 23.32 41.45 -23.36
C ILE A 347 22.54 41.81 -24.62
N LYS A 348 21.43 41.11 -24.89
CA LYS A 348 20.68 41.26 -26.14
C LYS A 348 19.20 41.47 -25.89
N VAL A 349 18.62 42.44 -26.59
CA VAL A 349 17.17 42.71 -26.61
C VAL A 349 16.75 42.94 -28.07
N GLY A 350 15.99 41.99 -28.63
CA GLY A 350 15.64 42.07 -30.06
C GLY A 350 16.87 42.06 -30.96
N GLY A 351 17.00 43.05 -31.83
CA GLY A 351 18.17 43.25 -32.69
C GLY A 351 19.33 44.01 -32.02
N ASN A 352 19.14 44.56 -30.81
CA ASN A 352 20.15 45.38 -30.13
C ASN A 352 20.98 44.55 -29.17
N SER A 353 22.28 44.79 -29.06
CA SER A 353 23.17 44.07 -28.16
C SER A 353 24.35 44.90 -27.66
N ILE A 354 24.84 44.55 -26.46
CA ILE A 354 26.15 44.94 -25.94
C ILE A 354 26.93 43.66 -25.76
N THR A 355 28.06 43.52 -26.40
CA THR A 355 28.98 42.41 -26.28
C THR A 355 30.30 42.87 -25.69
N ILE A 356 30.73 42.21 -24.61
CA ILE A 356 32.03 42.41 -23.97
C ILE A 356 32.85 41.15 -24.25
N SER A 357 33.98 41.29 -24.93
CA SER A 357 34.88 40.18 -25.25
C SER A 357 36.32 40.55 -24.95
N LYS A 358 37.25 39.62 -25.19
CA LYS A 358 38.70 39.88 -25.10
C LYS A 358 39.18 40.92 -26.09
N GLU A 359 38.43 41.16 -27.16
CA GLU A 359 38.75 42.12 -28.22
C GLU A 359 38.20 43.49 -27.94
N GLY A 360 37.35 43.65 -26.97
CA GLY A 360 36.72 44.92 -26.58
C GLY A 360 35.22 44.86 -26.35
N ILE A 361 34.58 46.05 -26.31
CA ILE A 361 33.14 46.20 -26.12
C ILE A 361 32.53 46.70 -27.42
N VAL A 362 31.58 45.93 -27.95
CA VAL A 362 30.79 46.28 -29.13
C VAL A 362 29.34 46.51 -28.71
N THR A 363 28.81 47.73 -29.01
CA THR A 363 27.38 48.02 -28.87
C THR A 363 26.78 48.15 -30.27
N SER A 364 25.80 47.28 -30.55
CA SER A 364 25.07 47.28 -31.83
C SER A 364 23.61 47.60 -31.57
N VAL A 365 23.10 48.60 -32.30
CA VAL A 365 21.70 49.03 -32.25
C VAL A 365 21.13 48.93 -33.66
N ALA A 366 20.21 48.01 -33.87
CA ALA A 366 19.61 47.76 -35.18
C ALA A 366 18.65 48.89 -35.59
N GLU A 367 17.88 49.42 -34.64
CA GLU A 367 16.97 50.51 -34.84
C GLU A 367 16.96 51.41 -33.60
N GLY A 368 17.07 52.74 -33.80
CA GLY A 368 17.06 53.71 -32.69
C GLY A 368 18.40 54.45 -32.51
N LYS A 369 18.79 54.75 -31.27
CA LYS A 369 20.00 55.55 -30.94
C LYS A 369 20.81 54.91 -29.80
N ILE A 370 22.10 55.23 -29.77
CA ILE A 370 22.94 55.08 -28.58
C ILE A 370 23.05 56.46 -27.95
N GLU A 371 22.65 56.61 -26.70
CA GLU A 371 22.71 57.86 -25.96
C GLU A 371 23.58 57.69 -24.71
N SER A 372 24.54 58.63 -24.56
CA SER A 372 25.39 58.64 -23.36
C SER A 372 25.24 60.12 -22.77
N THR A 373 24.61 60.14 -21.59
CA THR A 373 24.30 61.45 -20.95
C THR A 373 24.90 61.46 -19.54
N ALA A 374 25.51 62.59 -19.17
CA ALA A 374 25.90 62.86 -17.79
C ALA A 374 25.09 64.09 -17.31
N GLU A 375 24.26 63.92 -16.26
CA GLU A 375 23.42 64.97 -15.72
C GLU A 375 24.22 66.04 -15.00
N SER A 376 25.29 65.68 -14.32
CA SER A 376 26.11 66.63 -13.51
C SER A 376 27.61 66.40 -13.65
N GLY A 377 28.07 65.71 -14.65
CA GLY A 377 29.47 65.45 -14.90
C GLY A 377 29.82 65.56 -16.37
N SER A 378 30.86 64.84 -16.81
CA SER A 378 31.29 64.84 -18.22
C SER A 378 31.15 63.38 -18.79
N VAL A 379 30.79 63.33 -20.07
CA VAL A 379 30.98 62.12 -20.89
C VAL A 379 32.35 62.22 -21.54
N SER A 380 33.25 61.27 -21.26
CA SER A 380 34.58 61.27 -21.85
C SER A 380 34.77 59.99 -22.72
N ILE A 381 35.18 60.21 -23.97
CA ILE A 381 35.59 59.15 -24.89
C ILE A 381 37.03 59.34 -25.18
N LYS A 382 37.93 58.42 -24.75
CA LYS A 382 39.38 58.58 -24.84
C LYS A 382 40.05 57.35 -25.34
N SER A 383 40.90 57.41 -26.31
CA SER A 383 41.88 56.39 -26.62
C SER A 383 43.25 56.92 -26.18
N SER A 384 44.03 56.08 -25.45
CA SER A 384 45.35 56.44 -24.91
C SER A 384 46.51 56.05 -25.83
N SER A 385 46.31 55.15 -26.80
CA SER A 385 47.34 54.60 -27.63
C SER A 385 46.96 54.38 -29.11
N ALA A 386 45.74 54.68 -29.46
CA ALA A 386 45.21 54.56 -30.83
C ALA A 386 44.19 55.69 -31.15
N GLU A 387 43.57 55.61 -32.28
CA GLU A 387 42.60 56.58 -32.79
C GLU A 387 41.24 56.43 -32.09
N ALA A 388 40.55 57.48 -31.84
CA ALA A 388 39.12 57.56 -31.51
C ALA A 388 38.34 58.13 -32.69
N THR A 389 37.61 57.24 -33.39
CA THR A 389 36.92 57.60 -34.64
C THR A 389 35.46 57.86 -34.40
N PHE A 390 34.93 59.00 -34.87
CA PHE A 390 33.52 59.39 -34.94
C PHE A 390 33.12 59.49 -36.40
N SER A 391 32.29 58.60 -36.88
CA SER A 391 31.82 58.72 -38.27
C SER A 391 30.32 58.46 -38.37
N GLY A 392 29.66 59.06 -39.33
CA GLY A 392 28.26 58.87 -39.69
C GLY A 392 28.10 58.88 -41.19
N SER A 393 27.27 57.98 -41.73
CA SER A 393 27.02 57.89 -43.17
C SER A 393 26.40 59.13 -43.80
N THR A 394 25.70 59.91 -43.00
CA THR A 394 25.01 61.13 -43.47
C THR A 394 25.60 62.39 -42.82
N LYS A 395 25.82 62.39 -41.52
CA LYS A 395 26.34 63.54 -40.80
C LYS A 395 26.90 63.21 -39.44
N THR A 396 28.01 63.81 -39.08
CA THR A 396 28.56 63.81 -37.72
C THR A 396 28.48 65.22 -37.16
N ASN A 397 27.74 65.42 -36.07
CA ASN A 397 27.61 66.72 -35.41
C ASN A 397 28.45 66.75 -34.14
N VAL A 398 29.34 67.69 -34.00
CA VAL A 398 30.05 67.98 -32.75
C VAL A 398 29.70 69.42 -32.39
N GLY A 399 29.05 69.63 -31.25
CA GLY A 399 28.63 70.96 -30.83
C GLY A 399 28.49 71.09 -29.33
N GLY A 400 28.62 72.29 -28.80
CA GLY A 400 28.46 72.60 -27.38
C GLY A 400 27.57 73.83 -27.20
N GLY A 401 26.93 73.93 -26.00
CA GLY A 401 26.06 75.07 -25.67
C GLY A 401 26.80 76.40 -25.53
N SER A 402 28.07 76.41 -25.15
CA SER A 402 28.89 77.62 -24.96
C SER A 402 30.16 77.56 -25.83
N THR A 403 30.91 76.50 -25.79
CA THR A 403 32.18 76.41 -26.49
C THR A 403 32.52 75.03 -26.91
N THR A 404 32.98 74.81 -28.13
CA THR A 404 33.54 73.58 -28.64
C THR A 404 35.03 73.77 -28.85
N TYR A 405 35.88 73.04 -28.17
CA TYR A 405 37.32 72.98 -28.35
C TYR A 405 37.71 71.76 -29.18
N VAL A 406 38.39 72.06 -30.29
CA VAL A 406 39.11 71.03 -31.07
C VAL A 406 40.59 71.35 -30.96
N THR A 407 41.36 70.49 -30.25
CA THR A 407 42.79 70.79 -30.01
C THR A 407 43.60 69.51 -30.39
N GLY A 408 44.74 69.70 -31.05
CA GLY A 408 45.64 68.61 -31.43
C GLY A 408 46.95 69.18 -31.98
N GLY A 409 47.97 68.32 -32.14
CA GLY A 409 49.21 68.69 -32.81
C GLY A 409 48.99 69.03 -34.29
N GLU A 410 47.99 68.45 -34.89
CA GLU A 410 47.51 68.76 -36.24
C GLU A 410 45.97 68.65 -36.26
N VAL A 411 45.29 69.66 -36.86
CA VAL A 411 43.84 69.63 -37.02
C VAL A 411 43.55 69.85 -38.50
N GLU A 412 43.18 68.77 -39.19
CA GLU A 412 42.77 68.82 -40.58
C GLU A 412 41.21 68.95 -40.67
N ILE A 413 40.77 69.98 -41.35
CA ILE A 413 39.37 70.23 -41.70
C ILE A 413 39.29 70.18 -43.24
N ASN A 414 38.92 68.99 -43.75
CA ASN A 414 38.78 68.83 -45.19
C ASN A 414 37.32 69.20 -45.62
N GLN A 415 37.16 70.18 -46.51
CA GLN A 415 35.93 70.35 -47.25
C GLN A 415 36.03 69.55 -48.56
N SER A 416 35.17 68.60 -48.74
CA SER A 416 34.94 67.96 -50.04
C SER A 416 33.79 68.56 -50.77
#